data_4900e5adc45d6041b05e67f628a1b78e
#
_entry.id   4900e5adc45d6041b05e67f628a1b78e
#
_cell.length_a   1.000
_cell.length_b   1.000
_cell.length_c   1.000
_cell.angle_alpha   90.00
_cell.angle_beta   90.00
_cell.angle_gamma   90.00
#
_symmetry.space_group_name_H-M   'P 1'
#
loop_
_entity.id
_entity.type
_entity.pdbx_description
1 polymer ?
#
loop_
_entity_poly.entity_id
_entity_poly.type
_entity_poly.pdbx_seq_one_letter_code
_entity_poly.pdbx_strand_id
1 'polypeptide(L)'
;SKSFLTNKKILVLKKINFKFNLGKVYSVVGPSGSGKSTLLNILSLIDKPTSGLIKIDKDIINFSNSVKNDKIRAKKIGIVYQQNNLLPDFTALENVYLARLSLTNNKKKSLDAARQIIKKMGLSDRVNHYPSELSGGEMQRIAIARALINEPQIILADEPTGSLDQTTAQEVFNVLYKLKNSNRIIIYATHNRYFANKADCKLEMIDGNIKTINARIK
;
A
#
# COMPACT_ATOMS: atom_id res chain seq x y z
N SER A 1 2.51 -5.70 18.87
CA SER A 1 1.11 -5.69 19.33
C SER A 1 0.46 -4.33 19.11
N LYS A 2 -0.86 -4.31 18.96
CA LYS A 2 -1.66 -3.06 18.89
C LYS A 2 -2.95 -3.23 19.66
N SER A 3 -3.21 -2.28 20.54
CA SER A 3 -4.50 -2.15 21.23
C SER A 3 -5.06 -0.75 21.09
N PHE A 4 -6.38 -0.66 21.05
CA PHE A 4 -7.12 0.59 21.09
C PHE A 4 -7.84 0.69 22.45
N LEU A 5 -7.91 1.91 22.97
CA LEU A 5 -8.65 2.19 24.16
C LEU A 5 -9.97 2.87 23.73
N THR A 6 -11.05 2.14 23.89
CA THR A 6 -12.41 2.63 23.82
C THR A 6 -12.99 2.57 25.23
N ASN A 7 -14.23 2.18 25.43
CA ASN A 7 -14.79 1.87 26.76
C ASN A 7 -14.08 0.67 27.42
N LYS A 8 -13.46 -0.21 26.60
CA LYS A 8 -12.61 -1.33 27.04
C LYS A 8 -11.35 -1.38 26.16
N LYS A 9 -10.24 -1.90 26.72
CA LYS A 9 -9.01 -2.13 25.95
C LYS A 9 -9.23 -3.30 25.00
N ILE A 10 -9.21 -3.02 23.68
CA ILE A 10 -9.35 -4.03 22.61
C ILE A 10 -7.98 -4.30 22.03
N LEU A 11 -7.48 -5.53 22.17
CA LEU A 11 -6.21 -5.98 21.59
C LEU A 11 -6.47 -6.47 20.16
N VAL A 12 -6.10 -5.66 19.17
CA VAL A 12 -6.35 -5.94 17.74
C VAL A 12 -5.20 -6.72 17.11
N LEU A 13 -3.94 -6.47 17.49
CA LEU A 13 -2.79 -7.25 17.00
C LEU A 13 -2.04 -7.88 18.17
N LYS A 14 -1.84 -9.21 18.13
CA LYS A 14 -1.33 -10.02 19.23
C LYS A 14 0.08 -10.54 18.91
N LYS A 15 1.13 -9.90 19.45
CA LYS A 15 2.54 -10.37 19.39
C LYS A 15 2.99 -10.82 17.99
N ILE A 16 2.62 -10.07 16.94
CA ILE A 16 3.04 -10.41 15.59
C ILE A 16 4.55 -10.32 15.51
N ASN A 17 5.17 -11.42 15.07
CA ASN A 17 6.60 -11.52 14.76
C ASN A 17 6.72 -12.12 13.37
N PHE A 18 7.04 -11.28 12.38
CA PHE A 18 7.12 -11.71 10.99
C PHE A 18 8.15 -10.88 10.24
N LYS A 19 8.88 -11.54 9.30
CA LYS A 19 9.87 -10.91 8.43
C LYS A 19 9.38 -10.99 6.99
N PHE A 20 9.24 -9.82 6.36
CA PHE A 20 8.97 -9.70 4.93
C PHE A 20 10.29 -9.62 4.16
N ASN A 21 10.46 -10.45 3.14
CA ASN A 21 11.68 -10.52 2.34
C ASN A 21 11.51 -9.77 1.01
N LEU A 22 12.59 -9.13 0.55
CA LEU A 22 12.64 -8.50 -0.78
C LEU A 22 12.32 -9.52 -1.89
N GLY A 23 11.77 -9.03 -2.99
CA GLY A 23 11.41 -9.84 -4.15
C GLY A 23 10.16 -10.70 -3.96
N LYS A 24 9.47 -10.60 -2.83
CA LYS A 24 8.30 -11.40 -2.52
C LYS A 24 7.01 -10.58 -2.48
N VAL A 25 5.93 -11.26 -2.86
CA VAL A 25 4.55 -10.77 -2.79
C VAL A 25 3.83 -11.52 -1.67
N TYR A 26 3.22 -10.79 -0.77
CA TYR A 26 2.48 -11.32 0.37
C TYR A 26 1.01 -10.95 0.26
N SER A 27 0.13 -11.91 0.40
CA SER A 27 -1.29 -11.65 0.63
C SER A 27 -1.65 -11.85 2.09
N VAL A 28 -2.41 -10.92 2.65
CA VAL A 28 -2.96 -10.99 4.00
C VAL A 28 -4.46 -11.24 3.87
N VAL A 29 -4.92 -12.40 4.32
CA VAL A 29 -6.32 -12.81 4.28
C VAL A 29 -6.87 -12.98 5.68
N GLY A 30 -8.18 -12.98 5.82
CA GLY A 30 -8.87 -13.18 7.11
C GLY A 30 -10.21 -12.45 7.13
N PRO A 31 -11.06 -12.75 8.10
CA PRO A 31 -12.39 -12.15 8.22
C PRO A 31 -12.31 -10.62 8.43
N SER A 32 -13.42 -9.92 8.24
CA SER A 32 -13.53 -8.50 8.63
C SER A 32 -13.22 -8.35 10.12
N GLY A 33 -12.55 -7.27 10.49
CA GLY A 33 -12.18 -7.02 11.89
C GLY A 33 -10.97 -7.83 12.41
N SER A 34 -10.36 -8.74 11.63
CA SER A 34 -9.20 -9.53 12.07
C SER A 34 -7.91 -8.72 12.29
N GLY A 35 -7.87 -7.44 11.86
CA GLY A 35 -6.74 -6.54 12.05
C GLY A 35 -5.87 -6.29 10.81
N LYS A 36 -6.29 -6.71 9.60
CA LYS A 36 -5.51 -6.55 8.34
C LYS A 36 -5.15 -5.10 8.07
N SER A 37 -6.13 -4.21 8.03
CA SER A 37 -5.90 -2.76 7.81
C SER A 37 -5.08 -2.14 8.93
N THR A 38 -5.27 -2.56 10.19
CA THR A 38 -4.45 -2.12 11.33
C THR A 38 -2.99 -2.53 11.14
N LEU A 39 -2.74 -3.75 10.67
CA LEU A 39 -1.37 -4.20 10.36
C LEU A 39 -0.76 -3.34 9.26
N LEU A 40 -1.48 -3.11 8.15
CA LEU A 40 -0.99 -2.28 7.04
C LEU A 40 -0.74 -0.84 7.48
N ASN A 41 -1.59 -0.25 8.30
CA ASN A 41 -1.40 1.10 8.85
C ASN A 41 -0.15 1.21 9.74
N ILE A 42 0.18 0.17 10.50
CA ILE A 42 1.42 0.14 11.29
C ILE A 42 2.63 -0.06 10.38
N LEU A 43 2.56 -0.96 9.39
CA LEU A 43 3.64 -1.16 8.42
C LEU A 43 3.88 0.06 7.55
N SER A 44 2.85 0.86 7.29
CA SER A 44 2.95 2.12 6.55
C SER A 44 3.47 3.30 7.38
N LEU A 45 3.73 3.10 8.67
CA LEU A 45 4.15 4.14 9.62
C LEU A 45 3.12 5.28 9.81
N ILE A 46 1.85 5.04 9.48
CA ILE A 46 0.74 5.95 9.75
C ILE A 46 0.31 5.80 11.20
N ASP A 47 0.25 4.56 11.69
CA ASP A 47 -0.09 4.28 13.07
C ASP A 47 1.11 3.65 13.80
N LYS A 48 1.17 3.84 15.11
CA LYS A 48 2.22 3.27 15.96
C LYS A 48 1.75 1.99 16.67
N PRO A 49 2.61 0.98 16.83
CA PRO A 49 2.28 -0.17 17.67
C PRO A 49 2.15 0.27 19.13
N THR A 50 1.34 -0.44 19.91
CA THR A 50 1.26 -0.24 21.37
C THR A 50 2.51 -0.80 22.06
N SER A 51 3.07 -1.89 21.53
CA SER A 51 4.32 -2.49 21.99
C SER A 51 5.00 -3.26 20.86
N GLY A 52 6.31 -3.43 20.98
CA GLY A 52 7.16 -4.05 19.96
C GLY A 52 7.84 -3.00 19.08
N LEU A 53 8.50 -3.45 18.02
CA LEU A 53 9.28 -2.61 17.11
C LEU A 53 9.04 -3.01 15.65
N ILE A 54 9.34 -2.07 14.74
CA ILE A 54 9.43 -2.31 13.30
C ILE A 54 10.88 -2.02 12.89
N LYS A 55 11.42 -2.88 12.03
CA LYS A 55 12.68 -2.65 11.32
C LYS A 55 12.41 -2.52 9.84
N ILE A 56 12.98 -1.52 9.21
CA ILE A 56 13.02 -1.36 7.75
C ILE A 56 14.49 -1.31 7.36
N ASP A 57 14.95 -2.30 6.61
CA ASP A 57 16.35 -2.59 6.36
C ASP A 57 17.12 -2.80 7.68
N LYS A 58 18.10 -1.94 7.98
CA LYS A 58 18.88 -1.97 9.21
C LYS A 58 18.35 -1.03 10.31
N ASP A 59 17.39 -0.15 9.96
CA ASP A 59 16.89 0.89 10.85
C ASP A 59 15.73 0.40 11.70
N ILE A 60 15.81 0.62 13.02
CA ILE A 60 14.68 0.49 13.93
C ILE A 60 13.87 1.79 13.86
N ILE A 61 12.57 1.66 13.63
CA ILE A 61 11.68 2.81 13.54
C ILE A 61 11.39 3.37 14.92
N ASN A 62 11.72 4.64 15.12
CA ASN A 62 11.38 5.39 16.32
C ASN A 62 10.09 6.17 16.11
N PHE A 63 8.98 5.68 16.63
CA PHE A 63 7.67 6.30 16.49
C PHE A 63 7.51 7.65 17.22
N SER A 64 8.44 8.05 18.05
CA SER A 64 8.46 9.39 18.67
C SER A 64 9.01 10.47 17.71
N ASN A 65 9.66 10.08 16.62
CA ASN A 65 10.20 11.01 15.62
C ASN A 65 9.33 11.00 14.35
N SER A 66 8.24 11.76 14.38
CA SER A 66 7.29 11.83 13.25
C SER A 66 7.95 12.32 11.96
N VAL A 67 8.78 13.36 12.00
CA VAL A 67 9.45 13.93 10.83
C VAL A 67 10.35 12.92 10.13
N LYS A 68 11.13 12.12 10.90
CA LYS A 68 11.96 11.06 10.31
C LYS A 68 11.09 9.96 9.69
N ASN A 69 10.00 9.58 10.37
CA ASN A 69 9.08 8.55 9.88
C ASN A 69 8.36 8.99 8.61
N ASP A 70 7.96 10.27 8.51
CA ASP A 70 7.34 10.84 7.31
C ASP A 70 8.28 10.79 6.11
N LYS A 71 9.56 11.11 6.31
CA LYS A 71 10.59 10.98 5.25
C LYS A 71 10.81 9.52 4.85
N ILE A 72 10.87 8.58 5.80
CA ILE A 72 10.99 7.15 5.50
C ILE A 72 9.76 6.68 4.73
N ARG A 73 8.54 7.02 5.17
CA ARG A 73 7.30 6.68 4.50
C ARG A 73 7.30 7.20 3.07
N ALA A 74 7.53 8.49 2.88
CA ALA A 74 7.51 9.13 1.56
C ALA A 74 8.54 8.52 0.59
N LYS A 75 9.71 8.08 1.08
CA LYS A 75 10.78 7.52 0.27
C LYS A 75 10.67 6.01 0.04
N LYS A 76 10.26 5.25 1.06
CA LYS A 76 10.37 3.78 1.04
C LYS A 76 9.03 3.05 0.91
N ILE A 77 7.90 3.71 1.15
CA ILE A 77 6.60 3.05 1.25
C ILE A 77 5.61 3.69 0.29
N GLY A 78 5.02 2.90 -0.60
CA GLY A 78 3.87 3.28 -1.42
C GLY A 78 2.61 2.64 -0.83
N ILE A 79 1.53 3.40 -0.73
CA ILE A 79 0.28 2.94 -0.14
C ILE A 79 -0.84 3.07 -1.17
N VAL A 80 -1.60 1.98 -1.34
CA VAL A 80 -2.80 1.92 -2.18
C VAL A 80 -3.97 1.51 -1.29
N TYR A 81 -5.00 2.35 -1.24
CA TYR A 81 -6.20 2.11 -0.43
C TYR A 81 -7.34 1.54 -1.27
N GLN A 82 -8.30 0.92 -0.62
CA GLN A 82 -9.54 0.45 -1.24
C GLN A 82 -10.35 1.60 -1.84
N GLN A 83 -10.57 2.64 -1.06
CA GLN A 83 -11.03 3.94 -1.54
C GLN A 83 -9.78 4.71 -1.93
N ASN A 84 -9.50 4.83 -3.20
CA ASN A 84 -8.27 5.38 -3.77
C ASN A 84 -7.73 6.66 -3.10
N ASN A 85 -8.55 7.38 -2.31
CA ASN A 85 -8.21 8.58 -1.54
C ASN A 85 -7.49 9.63 -2.41
N LEU A 86 -7.97 9.83 -3.65
CA LEU A 86 -7.52 10.94 -4.47
C LEU A 86 -8.06 12.26 -3.92
N LEU A 87 -7.27 13.30 -4.05
CA LEU A 87 -7.67 14.66 -3.70
C LEU A 87 -8.66 15.15 -4.77
N PRO A 88 -9.92 15.43 -4.43
CA PRO A 88 -10.97 15.71 -5.42
C PRO A 88 -10.74 16.99 -6.21
N ASP A 89 -10.12 18.01 -5.59
CA ASP A 89 -9.85 19.31 -6.18
C ASP A 89 -8.55 19.35 -7.01
N PHE A 90 -7.89 18.22 -7.18
CA PHE A 90 -6.64 18.07 -7.91
C PHE A 90 -6.79 17.10 -9.08
N THR A 91 -6.22 17.45 -10.22
CA THR A 91 -6.17 16.57 -11.39
C THR A 91 -5.42 15.27 -11.11
N ALA A 92 -5.54 14.27 -11.99
CA ALA A 92 -4.79 13.04 -11.92
C ALA A 92 -3.27 13.29 -11.86
N LEU A 93 -2.77 14.24 -12.67
CA LEU A 93 -1.37 14.65 -12.66
C LEU A 93 -0.96 15.22 -11.31
N GLU A 94 -1.78 16.11 -10.74
CA GLU A 94 -1.52 16.76 -9.46
C GLU A 94 -1.51 15.78 -8.30
N ASN A 95 -2.47 14.87 -8.27
CA ASN A 95 -2.52 13.79 -7.29
C ASN A 95 -1.23 12.96 -7.25
N VAL A 96 -0.58 12.78 -8.40
CA VAL A 96 0.64 11.98 -8.50
C VAL A 96 1.88 12.82 -8.22
N TYR A 97 2.04 14.02 -8.84
CA TYR A 97 3.29 14.75 -8.68
C TYR A 97 3.48 15.33 -7.27
N LEU A 98 2.40 15.67 -6.56
CA LEU A 98 2.48 16.20 -5.19
C LEU A 98 3.20 15.24 -4.24
N ALA A 99 2.98 13.93 -4.40
CA ALA A 99 3.68 12.93 -3.61
C ALA A 99 5.20 12.94 -3.82
N ARG A 100 5.68 13.28 -5.02
CA ARG A 100 7.12 13.43 -5.32
C ARG A 100 7.65 14.79 -4.92
N LEU A 101 6.85 15.83 -5.09
CA LEU A 101 7.24 17.20 -4.76
C LEU A 101 7.63 17.30 -3.28
N SER A 102 6.96 16.60 -2.39
CA SER A 102 7.26 16.55 -0.95
C SER A 102 8.68 16.04 -0.62
N LEU A 103 9.30 15.29 -1.53
CA LEU A 103 10.68 14.81 -1.36
C LEU A 103 11.73 15.63 -2.10
N THR A 104 11.38 16.17 -3.26
CA THR A 104 12.38 16.74 -4.19
C THR A 104 12.43 18.25 -4.19
N ASN A 105 11.38 18.93 -3.72
CA ASN A 105 11.15 20.37 -3.84
C ASN A 105 11.33 20.91 -5.28
N ASN A 106 11.26 20.04 -6.30
CA ASN A 106 11.46 20.39 -7.71
C ASN A 106 10.18 20.08 -8.50
N LYS A 107 9.36 21.11 -8.72
CA LYS A 107 8.08 20.98 -9.41
C LYS A 107 8.22 20.41 -10.82
N LYS A 108 9.17 20.92 -11.63
CA LYS A 108 9.37 20.46 -13.01
C LYS A 108 9.69 18.96 -13.07
N LYS A 109 10.72 18.52 -12.31
CA LYS A 109 11.09 17.09 -12.26
C LYS A 109 9.95 16.21 -11.72
N SER A 110 9.15 16.73 -10.78
CA SER A 110 8.01 15.97 -10.23
C SER A 110 6.89 15.83 -11.25
N LEU A 111 6.58 16.86 -12.02
CA LEU A 111 5.61 16.83 -13.11
C LEU A 111 6.03 15.85 -14.22
N ASP A 112 7.29 15.92 -14.66
CA ASP A 112 7.81 15.03 -15.72
C ASP A 112 7.74 13.56 -15.29
N ALA A 113 8.14 13.25 -14.05
CA ALA A 113 8.05 11.90 -13.50
C ALA A 113 6.60 11.43 -13.37
N ALA A 114 5.67 12.32 -12.96
CA ALA A 114 4.26 11.99 -12.85
C ALA A 114 3.63 11.68 -14.23
N ARG A 115 3.93 12.46 -15.26
CA ARG A 115 3.49 12.17 -16.63
C ARG A 115 3.97 10.80 -17.10
N GLN A 116 5.24 10.48 -16.85
CA GLN A 116 5.82 9.18 -17.23
C GLN A 116 5.15 8.01 -16.53
N ILE A 117 4.87 8.11 -15.21
CA ILE A 117 4.26 7.02 -14.49
C ILE A 117 2.78 6.85 -14.84
N ILE A 118 2.04 7.94 -15.06
CA ILE A 118 0.65 7.91 -15.53
C ILE A 118 0.58 7.28 -16.92
N LYS A 119 1.52 7.58 -17.81
CA LYS A 119 1.65 6.92 -19.11
C LYS A 119 1.85 5.40 -18.97
N LYS A 120 2.70 4.96 -18.03
CA LYS A 120 2.89 3.51 -17.74
C LYS A 120 1.62 2.84 -17.21
N MET A 121 0.69 3.60 -16.63
CA MET A 121 -0.63 3.13 -16.21
C MET A 121 -1.67 3.10 -17.34
N GLY A 122 -1.29 3.51 -18.56
CA GLY A 122 -2.19 3.59 -19.72
C GLY A 122 -3.17 4.75 -19.67
N LEU A 123 -2.82 5.86 -18.97
CA LEU A 123 -3.72 6.98 -18.69
C LEU A 123 -3.18 8.32 -19.19
N SER A 124 -2.41 8.33 -20.30
CA SER A 124 -1.83 9.55 -20.86
C SER A 124 -2.88 10.64 -21.15
N ASP A 125 -4.06 10.25 -21.61
CA ASP A 125 -5.15 11.14 -21.98
C ASP A 125 -5.99 11.60 -20.78
N ARG A 126 -5.69 11.09 -19.58
CA ARG A 126 -6.40 11.38 -18.34
C ARG A 126 -5.64 12.31 -17.39
N VAL A 127 -4.45 12.80 -17.76
CA VAL A 127 -3.58 13.58 -16.88
C VAL A 127 -4.22 14.83 -16.30
N ASN A 128 -5.10 15.48 -17.05
CA ASN A 128 -5.78 16.72 -16.66
C ASN A 128 -7.19 16.47 -16.09
N HIS A 129 -7.65 15.24 -16.01
CA HIS A 129 -8.99 14.91 -15.47
C HIS A 129 -8.97 14.97 -13.95
N TYR A 130 -10.07 15.43 -13.37
CA TYR A 130 -10.34 15.36 -11.94
C TYR A 130 -10.86 13.96 -11.57
N PRO A 131 -10.75 13.54 -10.30
CA PRO A 131 -11.25 12.24 -9.86
C PRO A 131 -12.70 11.96 -10.24
N SER A 132 -13.57 12.98 -10.22
CA SER A 132 -14.98 12.85 -10.62
C SER A 132 -15.21 12.51 -12.10
N GLU A 133 -14.20 12.70 -12.94
CA GLU A 133 -14.24 12.43 -14.38
C GLU A 133 -13.59 11.08 -14.75
N LEU A 134 -13.08 10.36 -13.74
CA LEU A 134 -12.40 9.08 -13.92
C LEU A 134 -13.29 7.92 -13.49
N SER A 135 -13.20 6.82 -14.23
CA SER A 135 -13.80 5.55 -13.79
C SER A 135 -13.12 5.02 -12.52
N GLY A 136 -13.78 4.11 -11.79
CA GLY A 136 -13.20 3.50 -10.59
C GLY A 136 -11.84 2.83 -10.83
N GLY A 137 -11.69 2.14 -11.96
CA GLY A 137 -10.42 1.52 -12.36
C GLY A 137 -9.34 2.53 -12.73
N GLU A 138 -9.71 3.65 -13.41
CA GLU A 138 -8.78 4.74 -13.70
C GLU A 138 -8.32 5.43 -12.43
N MET A 139 -9.24 5.75 -11.50
CA MET A 139 -8.91 6.31 -10.18
C MET A 139 -7.93 5.41 -9.42
N GLN A 140 -8.17 4.10 -9.43
CA GLN A 140 -7.30 3.15 -8.74
C GLN A 140 -5.91 3.05 -9.40
N ARG A 141 -5.81 3.10 -10.73
CA ARG A 141 -4.52 3.17 -11.42
C ARG A 141 -3.77 4.48 -11.15
N ILE A 142 -4.47 5.62 -11.00
CA ILE A 142 -3.85 6.87 -10.54
C ILE A 142 -3.35 6.76 -9.10
N ALA A 143 -4.11 6.13 -8.20
CA ALA A 143 -3.66 5.88 -6.83
C ALA A 143 -2.42 4.97 -6.78
N ILE A 144 -2.34 3.96 -7.66
CA ILE A 144 -1.13 3.13 -7.84
C ILE A 144 0.03 3.99 -8.37
N ALA A 145 -0.20 4.84 -9.38
CA ALA A 145 0.84 5.75 -9.90
C ALA A 145 1.38 6.68 -8.78
N ARG A 146 0.49 7.24 -7.96
CA ARG A 146 0.85 8.06 -6.79
C ARG A 146 1.70 7.28 -5.78
N ALA A 147 1.34 6.03 -5.51
CA ALA A 147 2.10 5.18 -4.60
C ALA A 147 3.51 4.86 -5.14
N LEU A 148 3.69 4.84 -6.46
CA LEU A 148 4.93 4.43 -7.12
C LEU A 148 5.88 5.57 -7.47
N ILE A 149 5.43 6.82 -7.45
CA ILE A 149 6.18 7.97 -8.01
C ILE A 149 7.55 8.17 -7.37
N ASN A 150 7.72 7.74 -6.12
CA ASN A 150 8.98 7.81 -5.37
C ASN A 150 9.78 6.49 -5.41
N GLU A 151 9.41 5.55 -6.28
CA GLU A 151 10.08 4.25 -6.46
C GLU A 151 10.24 3.46 -5.15
N PRO A 152 9.18 3.27 -4.37
CA PRO A 152 9.26 2.65 -3.05
C PRO A 152 9.72 1.20 -3.12
N GLN A 153 10.45 0.77 -2.07
CA GLN A 153 10.81 -0.63 -1.87
C GLN A 153 9.66 -1.47 -1.29
N ILE A 154 8.72 -0.83 -0.62
CA ILE A 154 7.57 -1.49 0.02
C ILE A 154 6.29 -0.92 -0.59
N ILE A 155 5.43 -1.79 -1.09
CA ILE A 155 4.08 -1.44 -1.52
C ILE A 155 3.11 -2.13 -0.59
N LEU A 156 2.25 -1.34 0.01
CA LEU A 156 1.15 -1.79 0.86
C LEU A 156 -0.17 -1.49 0.17
N ALA A 157 -1.05 -2.47 0.03
CA ALA A 157 -2.34 -2.29 -0.61
C ALA A 157 -3.45 -2.89 0.28
N ASP A 158 -4.39 -2.06 0.69
CA ASP A 158 -5.55 -2.51 1.48
C ASP A 158 -6.76 -2.63 0.58
N GLU A 159 -7.18 -3.87 0.27
CA GLU A 159 -8.30 -4.21 -0.61
C GLU A 159 -8.29 -3.42 -1.94
N PRO A 160 -7.17 -3.40 -2.70
CA PRO A 160 -6.97 -2.47 -3.82
C PRO A 160 -7.96 -2.64 -4.98
N THR A 161 -8.77 -3.68 -4.94
CA THR A 161 -9.76 -4.00 -5.98
C THR A 161 -11.17 -4.21 -5.40
N GLY A 162 -11.36 -3.95 -4.11
CA GLY A 162 -12.58 -4.34 -3.40
C GLY A 162 -13.85 -3.57 -3.81
N SER A 163 -13.69 -2.40 -4.45
CA SER A 163 -14.81 -1.57 -4.93
C SER A 163 -15.04 -1.66 -6.45
N LEU A 164 -14.31 -2.55 -7.14
CA LEU A 164 -14.34 -2.66 -8.60
C LEU A 164 -15.11 -3.91 -9.06
N ASP A 165 -15.69 -3.83 -10.25
CA ASP A 165 -16.21 -5.01 -10.94
C ASP A 165 -15.09 -6.02 -11.24
N GLN A 166 -15.45 -7.26 -11.54
CA GLN A 166 -14.50 -8.37 -11.68
C GLN A 166 -13.45 -8.14 -12.78
N THR A 167 -13.85 -7.59 -13.92
CA THR A 167 -12.94 -7.35 -15.06
C THR A 167 -11.95 -6.26 -14.73
N THR A 168 -12.44 -5.12 -14.27
CA THR A 168 -11.60 -3.98 -13.84
C THR A 168 -10.68 -4.36 -12.67
N ALA A 169 -11.19 -5.14 -11.71
CA ALA A 169 -10.39 -5.66 -10.59
C ALA A 169 -9.22 -6.51 -11.07
N GLN A 170 -9.43 -7.36 -12.08
CA GLN A 170 -8.36 -8.17 -12.66
C GLN A 170 -7.31 -7.32 -13.36
N GLU A 171 -7.70 -6.29 -14.10
CA GLU A 171 -6.78 -5.36 -14.77
C GLU A 171 -5.92 -4.60 -13.75
N VAL A 172 -6.56 -4.00 -12.74
CA VAL A 172 -5.89 -3.25 -11.67
C VAL A 172 -4.94 -4.17 -10.87
N PHE A 173 -5.40 -5.39 -10.55
CA PHE A 173 -4.54 -6.36 -9.86
C PHE A 173 -3.33 -6.76 -10.70
N ASN A 174 -3.49 -6.95 -12.01
CA ASN A 174 -2.39 -7.26 -12.92
C ASN A 174 -1.35 -6.13 -12.96
N VAL A 175 -1.80 -4.87 -12.94
CA VAL A 175 -0.90 -3.71 -12.82
C VAL A 175 -0.10 -3.80 -11.52
N LEU A 176 -0.76 -4.02 -10.39
CA LEU A 176 -0.10 -4.14 -9.08
C LEU A 176 0.88 -5.33 -9.04
N TYR A 177 0.48 -6.48 -9.56
CA TYR A 177 1.31 -7.70 -9.55
C TYR A 177 2.55 -7.59 -10.44
N LYS A 178 2.46 -6.90 -11.59
CA LYS A 178 3.60 -6.62 -12.49
C LYS A 178 4.68 -5.73 -11.86
N LEU A 179 4.38 -5.08 -10.72
CA LEU A 179 5.36 -4.28 -9.98
C LEU A 179 6.39 -5.14 -9.21
N LYS A 180 6.17 -6.45 -9.13
CA LYS A 180 7.10 -7.38 -8.50
C LYS A 180 8.47 -7.33 -9.19
N ASN A 181 9.51 -7.13 -8.38
CA ASN A 181 10.91 -7.25 -8.80
C ASN A 181 11.76 -7.66 -7.59
N SER A 182 13.05 -7.97 -7.80
CA SER A 182 13.96 -8.46 -6.75
C SER A 182 14.15 -7.51 -5.56
N ASN A 183 13.93 -6.21 -5.78
CA ASN A 183 14.19 -5.16 -4.78
C ASN A 183 12.91 -4.62 -4.13
N ARG A 184 11.76 -5.27 -4.34
CA ARG A 184 10.47 -4.78 -3.84
C ARG A 184 9.73 -5.82 -3.02
N ILE A 185 9.11 -5.36 -1.96
CA ILE A 185 8.13 -6.11 -1.16
C ILE A 185 6.76 -5.59 -1.53
N ILE A 186 5.83 -6.48 -1.85
CA ILE A 186 4.41 -6.12 -2.05
C ILE A 186 3.60 -6.87 -1.00
N ILE A 187 2.81 -6.14 -0.23
CA ILE A 187 1.91 -6.71 0.79
C ILE A 187 0.51 -6.17 0.50
N TYR A 188 -0.42 -7.05 0.23
CA TYR A 188 -1.81 -6.63 0.04
C TYR A 188 -2.78 -7.45 0.90
N ALA A 189 -3.73 -6.74 1.52
CA ALA A 189 -4.88 -7.37 2.13
C ALA A 189 -5.94 -7.60 1.07
N THR A 190 -6.59 -8.75 1.11
CA THR A 190 -7.73 -9.06 0.24
C THR A 190 -8.60 -10.17 0.80
N HIS A 191 -9.90 -10.07 0.58
CA HIS A 191 -10.87 -11.14 0.79
C HIS A 191 -11.08 -11.99 -0.48
N ASN A 192 -10.58 -11.56 -1.64
CA ASN A 192 -10.69 -12.29 -2.88
C ASN A 192 -9.68 -13.45 -2.92
N ARG A 193 -10.20 -14.69 -2.87
CA ARG A 193 -9.39 -15.92 -2.86
C ARG A 193 -8.51 -16.07 -4.10
N TYR A 194 -8.99 -15.64 -5.27
CA TYR A 194 -8.24 -15.73 -6.52
C TYR A 194 -6.97 -14.86 -6.44
N PHE A 195 -7.11 -13.59 -6.04
CA PHE A 195 -5.96 -12.71 -5.89
C PHE A 195 -5.04 -13.17 -4.75
N ALA A 196 -5.60 -13.60 -3.62
CA ALA A 196 -4.81 -14.09 -2.50
C ALA A 196 -3.87 -15.24 -2.90
N ASN A 197 -4.30 -16.14 -3.80
CA ASN A 197 -3.51 -17.29 -4.24
C ASN A 197 -2.41 -16.93 -5.28
N LYS A 198 -2.37 -15.70 -5.78
CA LYS A 198 -1.29 -15.21 -6.67
C LYS A 198 -0.03 -14.83 -5.89
N ALA A 199 -0.11 -14.59 -4.59
CA ALA A 199 1.04 -14.24 -3.76
C ALA A 199 2.06 -15.39 -3.65
N ASP A 200 3.33 -15.01 -3.41
CA ASP A 200 4.38 -15.97 -3.09
C ASP A 200 4.18 -16.57 -1.68
N CYS A 201 3.61 -15.76 -0.77
CA CYS A 201 3.32 -16.16 0.59
C CYS A 201 1.94 -15.65 1.01
N LYS A 202 1.10 -16.55 1.47
CA LYS A 202 -0.24 -16.24 1.98
C LYS A 202 -0.22 -16.26 3.50
N LEU A 203 -0.59 -15.15 4.09
CA LEU A 203 -0.70 -14.94 5.52
C LEU A 203 -2.16 -14.89 5.92
N GLU A 204 -2.57 -15.72 6.86
CA GLU A 204 -3.90 -15.68 7.44
C GLU A 204 -3.86 -14.91 8.75
N MET A 205 -4.76 -13.94 8.86
CA MET A 205 -4.94 -13.16 10.08
C MET A 205 -6.26 -13.56 10.74
N ILE A 206 -6.16 -14.13 11.93
CA ILE A 206 -7.30 -14.52 12.77
C ILE A 206 -7.09 -13.95 14.16
N ASP A 207 -8.09 -13.22 14.65
CA ASP A 207 -8.09 -12.63 16.00
C ASP A 207 -6.77 -11.93 16.37
N GLY A 208 -6.23 -11.16 15.44
CA GLY A 208 -5.00 -10.38 15.64
C GLY A 208 -3.70 -11.18 15.61
N ASN A 209 -3.74 -12.47 15.32
CA ASN A 209 -2.56 -13.30 15.09
C ASN A 209 -2.33 -13.51 13.60
N ILE A 210 -1.06 -13.72 13.20
CA ILE A 210 -0.68 -14.08 11.83
C ILE A 210 -0.18 -15.51 11.79
N LYS A 211 -0.69 -16.28 10.82
CA LYS A 211 -0.20 -17.61 10.47
C LYS A 211 0.12 -17.67 8.97
N THR A 212 1.26 -18.24 8.62
CA THR A 212 1.58 -18.54 7.22
C THR A 212 0.81 -19.79 6.80
N ILE A 213 -0.01 -19.70 5.74
CA ILE A 213 -0.77 -20.83 5.21
C ILE A 213 0.00 -21.53 4.10
N ASN A 214 0.57 -20.75 3.16
CA ASN A 214 1.38 -21.25 2.05
C ASN A 214 2.55 -20.31 1.80
N ALA A 215 3.77 -20.83 1.81
CA ALA A 215 4.94 -20.17 1.26
C ALA A 215 5.36 -21.00 0.03
N ARG A 216 5.30 -20.43 -1.17
CA ARG A 216 6.00 -20.99 -2.32
C ARG A 216 7.50 -20.74 -2.08
N ILE A 217 8.16 -21.72 -1.46
CA ILE A 217 9.62 -21.74 -1.34
C ILE A 217 10.12 -22.14 -2.73
N LYS A 218 10.69 -21.17 -3.45
CA LYS A 218 11.59 -21.44 -4.57
C LYS A 218 13.00 -21.25 -4.07
#